data_2550bea6d0c1768e345518053e3b0602
#
_entry.id   2550bea6d0c1768e345518053e3b0602
#
_cell.length_a   1.000
_cell.length_b   1.000
_cell.length_c   1.000
_cell.angle_alpha   90.00
_cell.angle_beta   90.00
_cell.angle_gamma   90.00
#
_symmetry.space_group_name_H-M   'P 1'
#
loop_
_entity.id
_entity.type
_entity.pdbx_description
1 polymer ?
#
loop_
_entity_poly.entity_id
_entity_poly.type
_entity_poly.pdbx_seq_one_letter_code
_entity_poly.pdbx_strand_id
1 'polypeptide(L)'
;MRKGLFLLGATVAVLSSCSNQEVMDVADYANQPIEFSTFVGKNTRAGDITQTSFKKFWVFAQNKKVSESDWHNAFTNVQVNKISEGNWSPVNTYFWEANKEFRFAGYANGESQLDENIVSYDASETTTGTYTGVLTFKDYTTDGTNDLVAGMGNANDYTWKGDAGEAPAVEMTFHHMLSKLTFTFKTKMADTYDVD
;
A
#
# COMPACT_ATOMS: atom_id res chain seq x y z
N MET A 1 -25.17 90.54 -16.55
CA MET A 1 -25.82 89.58 -15.73
C MET A 1 -25.62 88.20 -16.39
N ARG A 2 -24.68 87.42 -15.91
CA ARG A 2 -24.28 86.11 -16.51
C ARG A 2 -24.62 85.01 -15.52
N LYS A 3 -25.53 84.17 -15.91
CA LYS A 3 -25.92 82.95 -15.12
C LYS A 3 -24.99 81.82 -15.53
N GLY A 4 -24.14 81.38 -14.62
CA GLY A 4 -23.33 80.20 -14.83
C GLY A 4 -24.12 78.98 -14.44
N LEU A 5 -24.22 77.99 -15.33
CA LEU A 5 -24.82 76.73 -15.16
C LEU A 5 -23.71 75.70 -14.74
N PHE A 6 -23.75 75.25 -13.49
CA PHE A 6 -22.84 74.18 -13.06
C PHE A 6 -23.50 72.87 -13.35
N LEU A 7 -22.87 72.09 -14.23
CA LEU A 7 -23.23 70.73 -14.51
C LEU A 7 -22.52 69.83 -13.48
N LEU A 8 -23.25 69.17 -12.58
CA LEU A 8 -22.70 68.18 -11.65
C LEU A 8 -22.65 66.88 -12.39
N GLY A 9 -21.47 66.38 -12.74
CA GLY A 9 -21.24 65.11 -13.30
C GLY A 9 -21.17 64.07 -12.16
N ALA A 10 -22.13 63.16 -12.04
CA ALA A 10 -22.08 62.02 -11.15
C ALA A 10 -21.28 60.88 -11.81
N THR A 11 -20.05 60.68 -11.37
CA THR A 11 -19.27 59.51 -11.73
C THR A 11 -19.73 58.31 -10.93
N VAL A 12 -20.42 57.38 -11.58
CA VAL A 12 -20.74 56.08 -11.04
C VAL A 12 -19.46 55.22 -11.11
N ALA A 13 -18.82 55.03 -9.97
CA ALA A 13 -17.75 54.05 -9.83
C ALA A 13 -18.38 52.67 -9.78
N VAL A 14 -18.30 51.91 -10.85
CA VAL A 14 -18.61 50.49 -10.89
C VAL A 14 -17.46 49.78 -10.19
N LEU A 15 -17.66 49.39 -8.93
CA LEU A 15 -16.79 48.44 -8.24
C LEU A 15 -17.07 47.06 -8.85
N SER A 16 -16.30 46.72 -9.88
CA SER A 16 -16.15 45.34 -10.28
C SER A 16 -15.44 44.59 -9.15
N SER A 17 -16.19 44.01 -8.25
CA SER A 17 -15.70 42.99 -7.35
C SER A 17 -15.28 41.79 -8.21
N CYS A 18 -14.03 41.76 -8.62
CA CYS A 18 -13.38 40.52 -8.99
C CYS A 18 -13.32 39.70 -7.69
N SER A 19 -14.29 38.84 -7.51
CA SER A 19 -14.07 37.69 -6.64
C SER A 19 -12.95 36.88 -7.28
N ASN A 20 -11.73 37.08 -6.81
CA ASN A 20 -10.71 36.06 -6.93
C ASN A 20 -11.23 34.83 -6.15
N GLN A 21 -12.13 34.08 -6.76
CA GLN A 21 -12.11 32.65 -6.55
C GLN A 21 -10.74 32.23 -7.10
N GLU A 22 -9.78 32.07 -6.22
CA GLU A 22 -8.63 31.24 -6.53
C GLU A 22 -9.23 29.94 -7.07
N VAL A 23 -9.16 29.78 -8.38
CA VAL A 23 -9.28 28.47 -9.02
C VAL A 23 -8.07 27.76 -8.46
N MET A 24 -8.25 27.09 -7.32
CA MET A 24 -7.27 26.13 -6.84
C MET A 24 -7.05 25.19 -8.00
N ASP A 25 -5.83 25.23 -8.50
CA ASP A 25 -5.43 24.47 -9.67
C ASP A 25 -5.69 23.01 -9.35
N VAL A 26 -6.70 22.40 -9.98
CA VAL A 26 -7.02 20.97 -9.83
C VAL A 26 -5.81 20.09 -10.16
N ALA A 27 -4.79 20.68 -10.81
CA ALA A 27 -3.53 20.05 -11.13
C ALA A 27 -2.66 19.72 -9.90
N ASP A 28 -2.74 20.47 -8.80
CA ASP A 28 -1.94 20.23 -7.61
C ASP A 28 -2.40 19.02 -6.80
N TYR A 29 -3.64 18.57 -6.98
CA TYR A 29 -4.16 17.38 -6.32
C TYR A 29 -4.00 16.11 -7.16
N ALA A 30 -3.68 16.23 -8.43
CA ALA A 30 -3.56 15.09 -9.35
C ALA A 30 -2.33 14.20 -9.11
N ASN A 31 -1.42 14.59 -8.19
CA ASN A 31 -0.13 13.95 -8.01
C ASN A 31 0.16 13.54 -6.55
N GLN A 32 -0.86 13.07 -5.82
CA GLN A 32 -0.63 12.54 -4.48
C GLN A 32 0.05 11.15 -4.60
N PRO A 33 1.27 10.98 -4.05
CA PRO A 33 1.95 9.70 -4.11
C PRO A 33 1.25 8.64 -3.26
N ILE A 34 1.33 7.40 -3.71
CA ILE A 34 0.91 6.26 -2.91
C ILE A 34 2.03 5.91 -1.93
N GLU A 35 1.75 6.09 -0.65
CA GLU A 35 2.65 5.78 0.44
C GLU A 35 2.12 4.63 1.28
N PHE A 36 3.02 3.92 1.97
CA PHE A 36 2.67 2.76 2.77
C PHE A 36 3.10 2.94 4.22
N SER A 37 2.31 2.35 5.11
CA SER A 37 2.71 2.05 6.47
C SER A 37 2.52 0.55 6.72
N THR A 38 3.40 -0.05 7.52
CA THR A 38 3.37 -1.49 7.72
C THR A 38 3.47 -1.89 9.16
N PHE A 39 2.80 -2.99 9.49
CA PHE A 39 2.95 -3.72 10.72
C PHE A 39 3.18 -5.20 10.42
N VAL A 40 4.17 -5.82 11.09
CA VAL A 40 4.41 -7.26 11.04
C VAL A 40 3.97 -7.87 12.36
N GLY A 41 3.10 -8.88 12.30
CA GLY A 41 2.64 -9.61 13.46
C GLY A 41 3.82 -10.21 14.25
N LYS A 42 3.75 -10.15 15.59
CA LYS A 42 4.79 -10.76 16.44
C LYS A 42 4.81 -12.27 16.24
N ASN A 43 5.97 -12.79 15.90
CA ASN A 43 6.24 -14.21 15.96
C ASN A 43 7.48 -14.47 16.85
N THR A 44 7.56 -15.62 17.48
CA THR A 44 8.57 -15.92 18.52
C THR A 44 9.75 -16.71 18.00
N ARG A 45 9.98 -16.76 16.68
CA ARG A 45 11.01 -17.59 16.07
C ARG A 45 12.29 -16.82 15.79
N ALA A 46 13.43 -17.44 16.02
CA ALA A 46 14.72 -16.90 15.62
C ALA A 46 14.85 -16.95 14.08
N GLY A 47 15.20 -15.81 13.46
CA GLY A 47 15.32 -15.65 12.02
C GLY A 47 14.06 -15.15 11.32
N ASP A 48 12.98 -14.92 12.06
CA ASP A 48 11.73 -14.39 11.50
C ASP A 48 11.87 -12.90 11.13
N ILE A 49 11.11 -12.48 10.14
CA ILE A 49 10.90 -11.06 9.83
C ILE A 49 10.16 -10.43 11.02
N THR A 50 10.76 -9.42 11.61
CA THR A 50 10.19 -8.62 12.70
C THR A 50 9.99 -7.19 12.25
N GLN A 51 9.21 -6.40 12.96
CA GLN A 51 9.04 -4.98 12.67
C GLN A 51 10.38 -4.24 12.53
N THR A 52 11.41 -4.64 13.29
CA THR A 52 12.74 -4.02 13.25
C THR A 52 13.58 -4.50 12.08
N SER A 53 13.52 -5.80 11.74
CA SER A 53 14.28 -6.40 10.63
C SER A 53 13.59 -6.23 9.28
N PHE A 54 12.31 -5.87 9.24
CA PHE A 54 11.52 -5.66 8.05
C PHE A 54 11.97 -4.38 7.35
N LYS A 55 12.57 -4.50 6.17
CA LYS A 55 13.18 -3.37 5.44
C LYS A 55 12.63 -3.17 4.05
N LYS A 56 12.07 -4.20 3.45
CA LYS A 56 11.47 -4.15 2.13
C LYS A 56 10.37 -5.20 1.97
N PHE A 57 9.47 -4.95 1.07
CA PHE A 57 8.46 -5.90 0.61
C PHE A 57 8.12 -5.62 -0.86
N TRP A 58 7.40 -6.52 -1.47
CA TRP A 58 6.88 -6.36 -2.83
C TRP A 58 5.36 -6.25 -2.78
N VAL A 59 4.83 -5.34 -3.57
CA VAL A 59 3.42 -4.99 -3.55
C VAL A 59 2.79 -5.09 -4.93
N PHE A 60 1.55 -5.51 -4.93
CA PHE A 60 0.63 -5.47 -6.06
C PHE A 60 -0.45 -4.44 -5.76
N ALA A 61 -0.86 -3.71 -6.78
CA ALA A 61 -2.02 -2.86 -6.71
C ALA A 61 -2.90 -3.06 -7.93
N GLN A 62 -4.18 -3.22 -7.70
CA GLN A 62 -5.18 -3.17 -8.73
C GLN A 62 -6.16 -2.03 -8.44
N ASN A 63 -6.68 -1.44 -9.49
CA ASN A 63 -7.68 -0.38 -9.38
C ASN A 63 -8.84 -0.60 -10.37
N LYS A 64 -9.94 0.05 -10.06
CA LYS A 64 -11.07 0.20 -10.97
C LYS A 64 -11.73 1.56 -10.78
N LYS A 65 -12.47 2.05 -11.74
CA LYS A 65 -13.36 3.19 -11.48
C LYS A 65 -14.51 2.75 -10.59
N VAL A 66 -14.98 3.65 -9.73
CA VAL A 66 -16.08 3.37 -8.80
C VAL A 66 -17.34 2.85 -9.54
N SER A 67 -17.52 3.26 -10.81
CA SER A 67 -18.65 2.85 -11.65
C SER A 67 -18.45 1.55 -12.44
N GLU A 68 -17.25 0.94 -12.37
CA GLU A 68 -16.86 -0.25 -13.12
C GLU A 68 -16.80 -1.47 -12.20
N SER A 69 -16.94 -2.67 -12.78
CA SER A 69 -16.77 -3.95 -12.06
C SER A 69 -15.35 -4.50 -12.21
N ASP A 70 -14.67 -4.18 -13.30
CA ASP A 70 -13.45 -4.83 -13.70
C ASP A 70 -12.21 -4.17 -13.06
N TRP A 71 -11.38 -4.99 -12.44
CA TRP A 71 -10.12 -4.58 -11.83
C TRP A 71 -9.00 -4.62 -12.86
N HIS A 72 -8.13 -3.61 -12.82
CA HIS A 72 -6.98 -3.47 -13.69
C HIS A 72 -5.70 -3.32 -12.86
N ASN A 73 -4.59 -3.86 -13.36
CA ASN A 73 -3.31 -3.68 -12.69
C ASN A 73 -2.89 -2.20 -12.72
N ALA A 74 -2.73 -1.61 -11.54
CA ALA A 74 -2.10 -0.31 -11.38
C ALA A 74 -0.57 -0.48 -11.39
N PHE A 75 -0.07 -1.47 -10.64
CA PHE A 75 1.31 -1.94 -10.68
C PHE A 75 1.42 -3.36 -10.11
N THR A 76 2.46 -4.07 -10.53
CA THR A 76 2.64 -5.49 -10.23
C THR A 76 4.03 -5.74 -9.66
N ASN A 77 4.09 -6.43 -8.53
CA ASN A 77 5.34 -6.94 -7.93
C ASN A 77 6.42 -5.85 -7.74
N VAL A 78 6.01 -4.68 -7.27
CA VAL A 78 6.88 -3.50 -7.11
C VAL A 78 7.53 -3.52 -5.73
N GLN A 79 8.84 -3.33 -5.69
CA GLN A 79 9.58 -3.21 -4.43
C GLN A 79 9.22 -1.91 -3.70
N VAL A 80 8.97 -2.05 -2.41
CA VAL A 80 8.76 -0.95 -1.45
C VAL A 80 9.85 -1.03 -0.39
N ASN A 81 10.49 0.09 -0.12
CA ASN A 81 11.57 0.19 0.86
C ASN A 81 11.14 0.99 2.09
N LYS A 82 11.66 0.59 3.25
CA LYS A 82 11.55 1.38 4.47
C LYS A 82 12.44 2.60 4.37
N ILE A 83 11.85 3.79 4.42
CA ILE A 83 12.58 5.08 4.40
C ILE A 83 12.92 5.52 5.84
N SER A 84 11.94 5.39 6.74
CA SER A 84 12.09 5.64 8.17
C SER A 84 11.06 4.78 8.92
N GLU A 85 11.04 4.89 10.25
CA GLU A 85 10.01 4.21 11.04
C GLU A 85 8.61 4.72 10.64
N GLY A 86 7.75 3.78 10.24
CA GLY A 86 6.38 4.07 9.79
C GLY A 86 6.26 4.52 8.34
N ASN A 87 7.34 4.93 7.66
CA ASN A 87 7.30 5.45 6.29
C ASN A 87 7.96 4.49 5.31
N TRP A 88 7.19 4.13 4.29
CA TRP A 88 7.60 3.20 3.25
C TRP A 88 7.26 3.75 1.88
N SER A 89 8.18 3.66 0.93
CA SER A 89 7.99 4.18 -0.41
C SER A 89 8.36 3.16 -1.47
N PRO A 90 7.57 3.03 -2.54
CA PRO A 90 7.93 2.25 -3.71
C PRO A 90 9.21 2.79 -4.36
N VAL A 91 9.96 1.91 -5.03
CA VAL A 91 11.17 2.31 -5.78
C VAL A 91 10.87 3.29 -6.92
N ASN A 92 9.67 3.23 -7.48
CA ASN A 92 9.13 4.20 -8.43
C ASN A 92 7.93 4.89 -7.79
N THR A 93 7.77 6.18 -8.03
CA THR A 93 6.60 6.90 -7.52
C THR A 93 5.36 6.53 -8.32
N TYR A 94 4.34 6.06 -7.61
CA TYR A 94 2.99 5.81 -8.13
C TYR A 94 2.04 6.81 -7.48
N PHE A 95 1.01 7.21 -8.20
CA PHE A 95 0.10 8.25 -7.77
C PHE A 95 -1.32 7.72 -7.63
N TRP A 96 -2.05 8.31 -6.70
CA TRP A 96 -3.48 8.10 -6.62
C TRP A 96 -4.18 8.66 -7.86
N GLU A 97 -5.17 7.94 -8.33
CA GLU A 97 -6.07 8.41 -9.38
C GLU A 97 -7.43 8.71 -8.76
N ALA A 98 -7.92 9.94 -8.99
CA ALA A 98 -9.20 10.38 -8.44
C ALA A 98 -10.37 9.50 -8.91
N ASN A 99 -11.31 9.22 -8.01
CA ASN A 99 -12.51 8.43 -8.26
C ASN A 99 -12.26 6.98 -8.72
N LYS A 100 -11.10 6.46 -8.35
CA LYS A 100 -10.80 5.03 -8.46
C LYS A 100 -10.75 4.38 -7.08
N GLU A 101 -11.18 3.13 -7.03
CA GLU A 101 -10.98 2.22 -5.92
C GLU A 101 -9.68 1.46 -6.14
N PHE A 102 -8.88 1.34 -5.11
CA PHE A 102 -7.63 0.58 -5.12
C PHE A 102 -7.66 -0.52 -4.08
N ARG A 103 -7.05 -1.64 -4.41
CA ARG A 103 -6.76 -2.74 -3.50
C ARG A 103 -5.29 -3.11 -3.58
N PHE A 104 -4.72 -3.47 -2.45
CA PHE A 104 -3.31 -3.76 -2.31
C PHE A 104 -3.09 -5.11 -1.63
N ALA A 105 -2.09 -5.83 -2.13
CA ALA A 105 -1.55 -7.03 -1.49
C ALA A 105 -0.03 -7.00 -1.60
N GLY A 106 0.66 -7.60 -0.63
CA GLY A 106 2.11 -7.60 -0.65
C GLY A 106 2.70 -8.79 0.09
N TYR A 107 3.97 -9.02 -0.16
CA TYR A 107 4.74 -10.07 0.51
C TYR A 107 6.18 -9.65 0.72
N ALA A 108 6.86 -10.31 1.65
CA ALA A 108 8.31 -10.33 1.71
C ALA A 108 8.80 -11.76 1.87
N ASN A 109 9.91 -12.06 1.21
CA ASN A 109 10.61 -13.34 1.24
C ASN A 109 12.09 -13.08 1.55
N GLY A 110 12.36 -12.71 2.81
CA GLY A 110 13.64 -12.14 3.18
C GLY A 110 13.96 -10.90 2.33
N GLU A 111 15.10 -10.93 1.65
CA GLU A 111 15.56 -9.86 0.75
C GLU A 111 15.26 -10.14 -0.73
N SER A 112 14.57 -11.26 -1.05
CA SER A 112 14.42 -11.78 -2.40
C SER A 112 13.02 -11.55 -2.96
N GLN A 113 12.97 -11.02 -4.18
CA GLN A 113 11.74 -10.96 -4.98
C GLN A 113 11.38 -12.36 -5.50
N LEU A 114 10.11 -12.69 -5.43
CA LEU A 114 9.59 -13.89 -6.08
C LEU A 114 9.26 -13.62 -7.54
N ASP A 115 9.42 -14.64 -8.36
CA ASP A 115 9.02 -14.61 -9.77
C ASP A 115 7.48 -14.46 -9.88
N GLU A 116 7.01 -13.77 -10.91
CA GLU A 116 5.58 -13.55 -11.17
C GLU A 116 4.84 -14.87 -11.52
N ASN A 117 5.56 -15.94 -11.88
CA ASN A 117 4.97 -17.26 -12.03
C ASN A 117 4.69 -17.93 -10.68
N ILE A 118 5.34 -17.47 -9.60
CA ILE A 118 5.18 -18.01 -8.24
C ILE A 118 4.14 -17.21 -7.46
N VAL A 119 4.10 -15.88 -7.63
CA VAL A 119 3.21 -15.01 -6.88
C VAL A 119 2.33 -14.17 -7.80
N SER A 120 1.03 -14.14 -7.51
CA SER A 120 0.06 -13.32 -8.25
C SER A 120 -1.01 -12.75 -7.32
N TYR A 121 -1.63 -11.68 -7.73
CA TYR A 121 -2.72 -11.02 -7.00
C TYR A 121 -3.93 -10.81 -7.91
N ASP A 122 -5.12 -11.12 -7.39
CA ASP A 122 -6.40 -10.84 -8.01
C ASP A 122 -7.30 -10.11 -7.00
N ALA A 123 -7.58 -8.84 -7.26
CA ALA A 123 -8.46 -8.01 -6.44
C ALA A 123 -9.95 -8.32 -6.63
N SER A 124 -10.33 -9.00 -7.70
CA SER A 124 -11.73 -9.32 -8.01
C SER A 124 -12.26 -10.47 -7.16
N GLU A 125 -11.38 -11.37 -6.72
CA GLU A 125 -11.78 -12.51 -5.90
C GLU A 125 -12.25 -12.07 -4.52
N THR A 126 -13.34 -12.67 -4.06
CA THR A 126 -13.92 -12.41 -2.75
C THR A 126 -13.71 -13.65 -1.88
N THR A 127 -12.90 -13.53 -0.86
CA THR A 127 -12.81 -14.56 0.18
C THR A 127 -13.82 -14.30 1.28
N THR A 128 -14.31 -15.38 1.92
CA THR A 128 -15.18 -15.29 3.11
C THR A 128 -14.39 -14.65 4.25
N GLY A 129 -14.50 -13.33 4.42
CA GLY A 129 -13.80 -12.59 5.47
C GLY A 129 -13.75 -11.09 5.23
N THR A 130 -12.97 -10.39 6.03
CA THR A 130 -12.85 -8.93 6.04
C THR A 130 -12.06 -8.39 4.84
N TYR A 131 -11.33 -9.25 4.11
CA TYR A 131 -10.46 -8.87 3.01
C TYR A 131 -11.05 -9.29 1.68
N THR A 132 -10.93 -8.41 0.70
CA THR A 132 -11.31 -8.64 -0.68
C THR A 132 -10.05 -8.74 -1.55
N GLY A 133 -10.01 -9.74 -2.41
CA GLY A 133 -8.85 -10.08 -3.22
C GLY A 133 -8.07 -11.28 -2.67
N VAL A 134 -7.29 -11.92 -3.54
CA VAL A 134 -6.49 -13.11 -3.22
C VAL A 134 -5.06 -12.93 -3.70
N LEU A 135 -4.11 -13.05 -2.78
CA LEU A 135 -2.68 -13.17 -3.07
C LEU A 135 -2.33 -14.66 -3.08
N THR A 136 -1.93 -15.17 -4.24
CA THR A 136 -1.66 -16.59 -4.46
C THR A 136 -0.17 -16.85 -4.57
N PHE A 137 0.32 -17.88 -3.87
CA PHE A 137 1.67 -18.43 -4.00
C PHE A 137 1.55 -19.82 -4.62
N LYS A 138 2.00 -19.95 -5.88
CA LYS A 138 1.95 -21.20 -6.61
C LYS A 138 3.33 -21.87 -6.59
N ASP A 139 3.37 -23.14 -6.22
CA ASP A 139 4.60 -23.95 -6.23
C ASP A 139 5.77 -23.31 -5.45
N TYR A 140 5.45 -22.51 -4.42
CA TYR A 140 6.46 -21.92 -3.56
C TYR A 140 7.23 -22.96 -2.79
N THR A 141 8.55 -22.94 -2.91
CA THR A 141 9.45 -23.80 -2.15
C THR A 141 10.33 -22.94 -1.24
N THR A 142 10.28 -23.23 0.07
CA THR A 142 11.14 -22.54 1.02
C THR A 142 12.57 -23.07 0.93
N ASP A 143 13.54 -22.18 1.02
CA ASP A 143 14.96 -22.50 1.15
C ASP A 143 15.38 -22.81 2.60
N GLY A 144 14.43 -22.72 3.54
CA GLY A 144 14.65 -22.92 4.97
C GLY A 144 15.35 -21.77 5.70
N THR A 145 15.74 -20.71 4.98
CA THR A 145 16.43 -19.54 5.52
C THR A 145 15.57 -18.29 5.51
N ASN A 146 14.78 -18.09 4.45
CA ASN A 146 13.90 -16.95 4.31
C ASN A 146 12.53 -17.22 4.94
N ASP A 147 12.05 -16.21 5.63
CA ASP A 147 10.69 -16.18 6.16
C ASP A 147 9.78 -15.50 5.15
N LEU A 148 8.70 -16.20 4.79
CA LEU A 148 7.68 -15.64 3.92
C LEU A 148 6.60 -14.99 4.78
N VAL A 149 6.42 -13.68 4.62
CA VAL A 149 5.30 -12.94 5.19
C VAL A 149 4.43 -12.38 4.07
N ALA A 150 3.14 -12.33 4.29
CA ALA A 150 2.19 -11.78 3.34
C ALA A 150 1.12 -10.95 4.05
N GLY A 151 0.57 -9.98 3.36
CA GLY A 151 -0.46 -9.10 3.89
C GLY A 151 -1.26 -8.41 2.81
N MET A 152 -2.40 -7.89 3.21
CA MET A 152 -3.28 -7.08 2.39
C MET A 152 -3.37 -5.68 2.97
N GLY A 153 -3.81 -4.72 2.16
CA GLY A 153 -4.23 -3.43 2.67
C GLY A 153 -5.33 -3.59 3.72
N ASN A 154 -5.23 -2.85 4.82
CA ASN A 154 -6.15 -2.99 5.97
C ASN A 154 -7.58 -2.51 5.66
N ALA A 155 -7.76 -1.64 4.65
CA ALA A 155 -9.07 -1.29 4.13
C ALA A 155 -9.47 -2.22 2.97
N ASN A 156 -10.76 -2.52 2.86
CA ASN A 156 -11.26 -3.32 1.74
C ASN A 156 -10.99 -2.62 0.41
N ASP A 157 -11.31 -1.31 0.35
CA ASP A 157 -11.08 -0.47 -0.81
C ASP A 157 -10.52 0.88 -0.34
N TYR A 158 -9.49 1.36 -1.01
CA TYR A 158 -8.93 2.68 -0.81
C TYR A 158 -9.43 3.59 -1.93
N THR A 159 -10.06 4.68 -1.58
CA THR A 159 -10.61 5.63 -2.55
C THR A 159 -10.11 7.04 -2.23
N TRP A 160 -9.59 7.71 -3.25
CA TRP A 160 -9.29 9.12 -3.17
C TRP A 160 -10.18 9.92 -4.13
N LYS A 161 -10.80 10.98 -3.62
CA LYS A 161 -11.77 11.77 -4.40
C LYS A 161 -11.14 12.84 -5.28
N GLY A 162 -9.83 13.07 -5.14
CA GLY A 162 -9.13 14.10 -5.89
C GLY A 162 -9.40 15.51 -5.38
N ASP A 163 -9.94 15.63 -4.18
CA ASP A 163 -10.16 16.93 -3.51
C ASP A 163 -8.93 17.31 -2.68
N ALA A 164 -8.99 18.49 -2.05
CA ALA A 164 -7.92 19.05 -1.19
C ALA A 164 -7.61 18.21 0.05
N GLY A 165 -8.28 17.07 0.21
CA GLY A 165 -8.00 16.11 1.28
C GLY A 165 -6.70 15.36 1.02
N GLU A 166 -5.98 15.06 2.09
CA GLU A 166 -4.81 14.18 2.06
C GLU A 166 -5.22 12.80 1.52
N ALA A 167 -4.43 12.26 0.59
CA ALA A 167 -4.65 10.92 0.10
C ALA A 167 -4.41 9.90 1.23
N PRO A 168 -5.17 8.80 1.29
CA PRO A 168 -5.04 7.84 2.36
C PRO A 168 -3.67 7.14 2.30
N ALA A 169 -2.98 7.01 3.43
CA ALA A 169 -1.85 6.09 3.54
C ALA A 169 -2.34 4.64 3.47
N VAL A 170 -1.64 3.80 2.73
CA VAL A 170 -1.97 2.37 2.63
C VAL A 170 -1.37 1.64 3.82
N GLU A 171 -2.21 1.30 4.78
CA GLU A 171 -1.80 0.49 5.91
C GLU A 171 -1.85 -1.00 5.55
N MET A 172 -0.75 -1.72 5.81
CA MET A 172 -0.65 -3.15 5.54
C MET A 172 -0.19 -3.92 6.77
N THR A 173 -0.90 -4.99 7.10
CA THR A 173 -0.50 -5.92 8.16
C THR A 173 0.01 -7.21 7.56
N PHE A 174 1.25 -7.56 7.87
CA PHE A 174 1.89 -8.77 7.38
C PHE A 174 1.84 -9.89 8.40
N HIS A 175 1.57 -11.11 7.93
CA HIS A 175 1.50 -12.32 8.70
C HIS A 175 2.49 -13.36 8.16
N HIS A 176 3.09 -14.14 9.05
CA HIS A 176 3.96 -15.24 8.67
C HIS A 176 3.16 -16.35 8.00
N MET A 177 3.60 -16.76 6.84
CA MET A 177 2.94 -17.78 6.01
C MET A 177 3.50 -19.17 6.26
N LEU A 178 4.70 -19.28 6.82
CA LEU A 178 5.40 -20.54 7.04
C LEU A 178 5.37 -20.97 8.50
N SER A 179 5.35 -22.28 8.73
CA SER A 179 5.52 -22.89 10.05
C SER A 179 6.89 -23.57 10.15
N LYS A 180 7.65 -23.28 11.22
CA LYS A 180 8.92 -23.93 11.50
C LYS A 180 8.71 -24.97 12.62
N LEU A 181 9.04 -26.23 12.32
CA LEU A 181 9.05 -27.31 13.30
C LEU A 181 10.49 -27.67 13.60
N THR A 182 10.85 -27.72 14.90
CA THR A 182 12.14 -28.18 15.35
C THR A 182 11.95 -29.47 16.13
N PHE A 183 12.59 -30.54 15.68
CA PHE A 183 12.58 -31.84 16.37
C PHE A 183 13.93 -32.01 17.08
N THR A 184 13.88 -32.25 18.39
CA THR A 184 15.06 -32.61 19.16
C THR A 184 14.96 -34.08 19.47
N PHE A 185 15.82 -34.88 18.85
CA PHE A 185 15.94 -36.30 19.16
C PHE A 185 16.94 -36.48 20.30
N LYS A 186 16.50 -37.10 21.36
CA LYS A 186 17.38 -37.56 22.44
C LYS A 186 17.50 -39.06 22.34
N THR A 187 18.67 -39.55 22.00
CA THR A 187 18.98 -40.97 22.14
C THR A 187 19.39 -41.21 23.57
N LYS A 188 18.68 -42.11 24.26
CA LYS A 188 19.22 -42.71 25.46
C LYS A 188 20.25 -43.71 24.96
N MET A 189 21.53 -43.48 25.16
CA MET A 189 22.52 -44.53 24.94
C MET A 189 22.10 -45.73 25.79
N ALA A 190 21.70 -46.77 25.13
CA ALA A 190 21.55 -48.05 25.81
C ALA A 190 22.94 -48.46 26.34
N ASP A 191 22.92 -49.02 27.50
CA ASP A 191 24.11 -49.52 28.15
C ASP A 191 24.96 -50.33 27.17
N THR A 192 26.28 -50.14 27.26
CA THR A 192 27.27 -50.91 26.55
C THR A 192 26.95 -52.40 26.72
N TYR A 193 26.61 -53.03 25.61
CA TYR A 193 26.61 -54.47 25.58
C TYR A 193 28.05 -54.92 25.51
N ASP A 194 28.55 -55.47 26.61
CA ASP A 194 29.73 -56.32 26.58
C ASP A 194 29.37 -57.55 25.78
N VAL A 195 30.00 -57.77 24.67
CA VAL A 195 29.96 -58.98 23.88
C VAL A 195 31.18 -59.79 24.32
N ASP A 196 30.94 -60.82 25.13
CA ASP A 196 31.89 -61.86 25.42
C ASP A 196 32.25 -62.68 24.18
#